data_b3408d09877af08fdd1fff744c19b61c
#
_entry.id   b3408d09877af08fdd1fff744c19b61c
#
_cell.length_a   1.000
_cell.length_b   1.000
_cell.length_c   1.000
_cell.angle_alpha   90.00
_cell.angle_beta   90.00
_cell.angle_gamma   90.00
#
_symmetry.space_group_name_H-M   'P 1'
#
loop_
_entity.id
_entity.type
_entity.pdbx_description
1 polymer ?
#
loop_
_entity_poly.entity_id
_entity_poly.type
_entity_poly.pdbx_seq_one_letter_code
_entity_poly.pdbx_strand_id
1 'polypeptide(L)'
;MNTDLSVAPEIAQLAAPLLPVEQDVSSPRTDGRIAGDLAALAAAPQRWWDLVRFDPAGPVRIPVPGAPGAWLLVLPPDTAADCDCAQATALAGEAVELAAADETGSGAARPLRPGRVRVHGTPAPHRLRTAGHGYSVTLHTRG
;
A
#
# COMPACT_ATOMS: atom_id res chain seq x y z
N MET A 1 32.93 -43.30 -12.85
CA MET A 1 31.65 -44.00 -12.97
C MET A 1 30.63 -43.62 -11.93
N ASN A 2 31.05 -43.31 -10.78
CA ASN A 2 30.14 -42.87 -9.73
C ASN A 2 30.12 -41.36 -9.52
N THR A 3 30.56 -40.65 -10.53
CA THR A 3 30.62 -39.19 -10.50
C THR A 3 29.25 -38.56 -10.30
N ASP A 4 28.21 -39.19 -10.83
CA ASP A 4 26.83 -38.66 -10.70
C ASP A 4 26.34 -38.68 -9.26
N LEU A 5 26.73 -39.68 -8.50
CA LEU A 5 26.35 -39.79 -7.09
C LEU A 5 27.04 -38.74 -6.22
N SER A 6 28.25 -38.34 -6.64
CA SER A 6 28.96 -37.27 -5.93
C SER A 6 28.39 -35.90 -6.20
N VAL A 7 27.85 -35.70 -7.40
CA VAL A 7 27.26 -34.42 -7.78
C VAL A 7 25.94 -34.16 -7.08
N ALA A 8 25.13 -35.19 -6.93
CA ALA A 8 23.80 -35.05 -6.31
C ALA A 8 23.86 -34.54 -4.85
N PRO A 9 24.74 -35.04 -3.99
CA PRO A 9 24.89 -34.49 -2.65
C PRO A 9 25.37 -33.03 -2.64
N GLU A 10 26.23 -32.67 -3.56
CA GLU A 10 26.73 -31.32 -3.67
C GLU A 10 25.64 -30.36 -4.07
N ILE A 11 24.79 -30.77 -4.98
CA ILE A 11 23.63 -29.95 -5.38
C ILE A 11 22.66 -29.75 -4.21
N ALA A 12 22.42 -30.78 -3.44
CA ALA A 12 21.56 -30.70 -2.28
C ALA A 12 22.15 -29.79 -1.20
N GLN A 13 23.44 -29.80 -1.00
CA GLN A 13 24.14 -28.92 -0.08
C GLN A 13 24.11 -27.47 -0.54
N LEU A 14 24.22 -27.22 -1.82
CA LEU A 14 24.11 -25.87 -2.38
C LEU A 14 22.68 -25.33 -2.33
N ALA A 15 21.70 -26.21 -2.46
CA ALA A 15 20.30 -25.81 -2.35
C ALA A 15 19.93 -25.39 -0.93
N ALA A 16 20.48 -26.04 0.09
CA ALA A 16 20.18 -25.73 1.48
C ALA A 16 20.65 -24.32 1.91
N PRO A 17 21.87 -23.86 1.55
CA PRO A 17 22.28 -22.48 1.82
C PRO A 17 21.51 -21.43 1.01
N LEU A 18 20.95 -21.84 -0.13
CA LEU A 18 20.17 -20.93 -0.98
C LEU A 18 18.76 -20.73 -0.48
N LEU A 19 18.35 -21.48 0.51
CA LEU A 19 17.13 -21.17 1.24
C LEU A 19 17.21 -19.91 2.11
N PRO A 20 18.23 -19.09 2.11
CA PRO A 20 18.24 -17.91 2.94
C PRO A 20 17.21 -16.93 2.45
N VAL A 21 16.02 -17.25 2.74
CA VAL A 21 14.96 -16.30 3.03
C VAL A 21 15.50 -15.19 3.92
N GLU A 22 16.49 -15.49 4.70
CA GLU A 22 17.24 -14.54 5.54
C GLU A 22 17.80 -13.34 4.78
N GLN A 23 18.22 -13.51 3.54
CA GLN A 23 18.71 -12.38 2.73
C GLN A 23 17.61 -11.44 2.30
N ASP A 24 16.40 -11.94 2.12
CA ASP A 24 15.26 -11.10 1.78
C ASP A 24 14.78 -10.25 2.96
N VAL A 25 14.96 -10.75 4.17
CA VAL A 25 14.59 -10.01 5.39
C VAL A 25 15.52 -8.84 5.64
N SER A 26 16.78 -8.95 5.18
CA SER A 26 17.80 -7.93 5.42
C SER A 26 17.90 -6.87 4.33
N SER A 27 17.26 -7.09 3.19
CA SER A 27 17.33 -6.15 2.09
C SER A 27 16.39 -4.98 2.31
N PRO A 28 16.85 -3.73 2.23
CA PRO A 28 15.98 -2.58 2.32
C PRO A 28 14.95 -2.62 1.20
N ARG A 29 13.70 -2.34 1.54
CA ARG A 29 12.64 -2.25 0.56
C ARG A 29 12.78 -0.98 -0.25
N THR A 30 12.76 -1.12 -1.56
CA THR A 30 12.73 0.03 -2.46
C THR A 30 11.29 0.54 -2.63
N ASP A 31 11.13 1.82 -2.96
CA ASP A 31 9.81 2.39 -3.24
C ASP A 31 9.07 1.63 -4.33
N GLY A 32 9.77 1.16 -5.35
CA GLY A 32 9.17 0.36 -6.41
C GLY A 32 8.64 -1.00 -5.93
N ARG A 33 9.37 -1.65 -5.03
CA ARG A 33 8.91 -2.92 -4.43
C ARG A 33 7.69 -2.72 -3.54
N ILE A 34 7.72 -1.68 -2.74
CA ILE A 34 6.59 -1.33 -1.87
C ILE A 34 5.35 -1.00 -2.70
N ALA A 35 5.53 -0.24 -3.80
CA ALA A 35 4.44 0.08 -4.72
C ALA A 35 3.87 -1.18 -5.39
N GLY A 36 4.73 -2.13 -5.76
CA GLY A 36 4.31 -3.43 -6.28
C GLY A 36 3.51 -4.24 -5.28
N ASP A 37 3.95 -4.28 -4.03
CA ASP A 37 3.26 -4.98 -2.94
C ASP A 37 1.89 -4.33 -2.66
N LEU A 38 1.83 -3.00 -2.68
CA LEU A 38 0.58 -2.26 -2.48
C LEU A 38 -0.39 -2.50 -3.64
N ALA A 39 0.10 -2.50 -4.88
CA ALA A 39 -0.71 -2.79 -6.06
C ALA A 39 -1.26 -4.23 -6.02
N ALA A 40 -0.44 -5.20 -5.62
CA ALA A 40 -0.86 -6.58 -5.47
C ALA A 40 -1.92 -6.75 -4.39
N LEU A 41 -1.79 -6.05 -3.26
CA LEU A 41 -2.79 -6.06 -2.21
C LEU A 41 -4.09 -5.42 -2.69
N ALA A 42 -4.02 -4.29 -3.39
CA ALA A 42 -5.18 -3.61 -3.97
C ALA A 42 -5.94 -4.50 -4.96
N ALA A 43 -5.22 -5.31 -5.74
CA ALA A 43 -5.81 -6.24 -6.70
C ALA A 43 -6.40 -7.51 -6.07
N ALA A 44 -6.32 -7.66 -4.75
CA ALA A 44 -6.80 -8.84 -4.02
C ALA A 44 -7.92 -8.46 -3.03
N PRO A 45 -9.15 -8.17 -3.50
CA PRO A 45 -10.26 -7.72 -2.64
C PRO A 45 -10.56 -8.68 -1.50
N GLN A 46 -10.34 -9.97 -1.67
CA GLN A 46 -10.54 -10.98 -0.64
C GLN A 46 -9.67 -10.76 0.60
N ARG A 47 -8.62 -9.95 0.48
CA ARG A 47 -7.71 -9.66 1.60
C ARG A 47 -8.14 -8.44 2.42
N TRP A 48 -8.99 -7.60 1.88
CA TRP A 48 -9.31 -6.33 2.54
C TRP A 48 -10.81 -5.98 2.54
N TRP A 49 -11.62 -6.56 1.67
CA TRP A 49 -13.03 -6.17 1.54
C TRP A 49 -13.81 -6.36 2.84
N ASP A 50 -13.60 -7.48 3.53
CA ASP A 50 -14.28 -7.78 4.79
C ASP A 50 -13.85 -6.86 5.95
N LEU A 51 -12.75 -6.14 5.78
CA LEU A 51 -12.26 -5.19 6.77
C LEU A 51 -12.97 -3.84 6.68
N VAL A 52 -13.53 -3.51 5.51
CA VAL A 52 -14.11 -2.20 5.25
C VAL A 52 -15.26 -1.93 6.23
N ARG A 53 -15.22 -0.76 6.86
CA ARG A 53 -16.26 -0.28 7.75
C ARG A 53 -16.69 1.10 7.30
N PHE A 54 -18.00 1.25 7.10
CA PHE A 54 -18.61 2.51 6.69
C PHE A 54 -19.19 3.17 7.93
N ASP A 55 -18.65 4.31 8.28
CA ASP A 55 -19.15 5.12 9.41
C ASP A 55 -19.54 6.50 8.89
N PRO A 56 -20.82 6.86 8.90
CA PRO A 56 -21.26 8.18 8.45
C PRO A 56 -20.79 9.31 9.36
N ALA A 57 -20.34 9.01 10.57
CA ALA A 57 -19.88 10.01 11.52
C ALA A 57 -18.48 10.54 11.20
N GLY A 58 -17.65 9.79 10.47
CA GLY A 58 -16.31 10.24 10.15
C GLY A 58 -15.42 9.21 9.50
N PRO A 59 -14.16 9.56 9.26
CA PRO A 59 -13.17 8.67 8.67
C PRO A 59 -12.88 7.45 9.54
N VAL A 60 -12.69 6.30 8.90
CA VAL A 60 -12.28 5.06 9.57
C VAL A 60 -10.94 4.61 9.01
N ARG A 61 -9.98 4.36 9.88
CA ARG A 61 -8.67 3.84 9.54
C ARG A 61 -8.55 2.41 10.05
N ILE A 62 -8.22 1.47 9.18
CA ILE A 62 -8.21 0.04 9.50
C ILE A 62 -6.87 -0.57 9.07
N PRO A 63 -6.06 -1.09 10.01
CA PRO A 63 -4.85 -1.83 9.64
C PRO A 63 -5.19 -3.08 8.82
N VAL A 64 -4.36 -3.42 7.84
CA VAL A 64 -4.53 -4.63 7.04
C VAL A 64 -3.69 -5.75 7.65
N PRO A 65 -4.32 -6.84 8.14
CA PRO A 65 -3.58 -7.98 8.67
C PRO A 65 -2.67 -8.61 7.62
N GLY A 66 -1.47 -8.99 8.01
CA GLY A 66 -0.49 -9.61 7.11
C GLY A 66 0.19 -8.66 6.13
N ALA A 67 -0.07 -7.37 6.24
CA ALA A 67 0.58 -6.32 5.45
C ALA A 67 1.07 -5.21 6.39
N PRO A 68 2.22 -5.40 7.06
CA PRO A 68 2.72 -4.44 8.06
C PRO A 68 2.88 -3.05 7.47
N GLY A 69 2.40 -2.04 8.18
CA GLY A 69 2.46 -0.65 7.73
C GLY A 69 1.40 -0.25 6.70
N ALA A 70 0.55 -1.17 6.26
CA ALA A 70 -0.56 -0.87 5.36
C ALA A 70 -1.87 -0.69 6.12
N TRP A 71 -2.71 0.23 5.66
CA TRP A 71 -4.03 0.46 6.23
C TRP A 71 -5.02 0.90 5.16
N LEU A 72 -6.30 0.63 5.44
CA LEU A 72 -7.42 1.20 4.69
C LEU A 72 -7.84 2.52 5.32
N LEU A 73 -8.25 3.46 4.50
CA LEU A 73 -8.93 4.67 4.94
C LEU A 73 -10.28 4.73 4.23
N VAL A 74 -11.34 4.75 5.02
CA VAL A 74 -12.72 4.84 4.53
C VAL A 74 -13.25 6.22 4.88
N LEU A 75 -13.60 6.99 3.86
CA LEU A 75 -14.12 8.35 4.02
C LEU A 75 -15.59 8.40 3.63
N PRO A 76 -16.46 8.93 4.53
CA PRO A 76 -17.83 9.25 4.17
C PRO A 76 -17.91 10.31 3.06
N PRO A 77 -19.07 10.49 2.43
CA PRO A 77 -19.29 11.59 1.50
C PRO A 77 -18.96 12.96 2.11
N ASP A 78 -18.41 13.85 1.30
CA ASP A 78 -18.08 15.23 1.68
C ASP A 78 -17.14 15.35 2.88
N THR A 79 -16.28 14.35 3.08
CA THR A 79 -15.37 14.29 4.21
C THR A 79 -13.90 14.31 3.74
N ALA A 80 -13.05 14.87 4.59
CA ALA A 80 -11.61 14.88 4.39
C ALA A 80 -10.87 14.33 5.62
N ALA A 81 -9.69 13.80 5.41
CA ALA A 81 -8.82 13.33 6.47
C ALA A 81 -7.35 13.63 6.16
N ASP A 82 -6.58 13.90 7.18
CA ASP A 82 -5.14 14.05 7.07
C ASP A 82 -4.47 12.67 6.95
N CYS A 83 -3.44 12.59 6.13
CA CYS A 83 -2.69 11.37 5.87
C CYS A 83 -1.20 11.68 5.80
N ASP A 84 -0.39 10.78 6.30
CA ASP A 84 1.08 10.87 6.30
C ASP A 84 1.73 9.65 5.64
N CYS A 85 1.06 9.08 4.65
CA CYS A 85 1.53 7.88 3.98
C CYS A 85 2.69 8.16 3.01
N ALA A 86 3.48 7.14 2.74
CA ALA A 86 4.50 7.16 1.68
C ALA A 86 3.90 6.80 0.32
N GLN A 87 2.87 5.97 0.31
CA GLN A 87 2.21 5.54 -0.92
C GLN A 87 0.71 5.32 -0.69
N ALA A 88 -0.06 5.54 -1.73
CA ALA A 88 -1.52 5.38 -1.69
C ALA A 88 -2.09 4.94 -3.03
N THR A 89 -3.21 4.23 -2.99
CA THR A 89 -4.02 3.90 -4.16
C THR A 89 -5.50 3.88 -3.81
N ALA A 90 -6.36 4.12 -4.79
CA ALA A 90 -7.80 4.01 -4.61
C ALA A 90 -8.26 2.56 -4.79
N LEU A 91 -9.22 2.14 -3.98
CA LEU A 91 -9.87 0.83 -4.09
C LEU A 91 -11.31 0.94 -4.57
N ALA A 92 -12.07 1.89 -4.04
CA ALA A 92 -13.46 2.10 -4.40
C ALA A 92 -13.85 3.55 -4.16
N GLY A 93 -14.82 4.02 -4.91
CA GLY A 93 -15.28 5.40 -4.84
C GLY A 93 -14.26 6.39 -5.43
N GLU A 94 -14.51 7.66 -5.22
CA GLU A 94 -13.67 8.74 -5.74
C GLU A 94 -13.01 9.50 -4.60
N ALA A 95 -11.69 9.50 -4.60
CA ALA A 95 -10.89 10.26 -3.65
C ALA A 95 -9.90 11.15 -4.38
N VAL A 96 -9.68 12.34 -3.87
CA VAL A 96 -8.66 13.25 -4.34
C VAL A 96 -7.68 13.54 -3.22
N GLU A 97 -6.42 13.63 -3.59
CA GLU A 97 -5.35 14.06 -2.71
C GLU A 97 -5.14 15.56 -2.90
N LEU A 98 -5.15 16.27 -1.80
CA LEU A 98 -4.85 17.69 -1.77
C LEU A 98 -3.39 17.84 -1.32
N ALA A 99 -2.57 18.42 -2.17
CA ALA A 99 -1.23 18.83 -1.74
C ALA A 99 -1.36 19.84 -0.61
N ALA A 100 -0.33 19.90 0.23
CA ALA A 100 -0.24 20.97 1.23
C ALA A 100 -0.45 22.31 0.53
N ALA A 101 -1.35 23.12 1.08
CA ALA A 101 -1.62 24.42 0.50
C ALA A 101 -0.32 25.23 0.46
N ASP A 102 -0.03 25.80 -0.69
CA ASP A 102 0.97 26.85 -0.76
C ASP A 102 0.50 28.07 0.04
N GLU A 103 1.34 29.08 0.16
CA GLU A 103 1.00 30.30 0.90
C GLU A 103 -0.25 31.00 0.37
N THR A 104 -0.71 30.64 -0.83
CA THR A 104 -1.93 31.20 -1.44
C THR A 104 -3.18 30.38 -1.15
N GLY A 105 -3.07 29.22 -0.48
CA GLY A 105 -4.19 28.37 -0.13
C GLY A 105 -4.71 27.50 -1.28
N SER A 106 -4.06 27.51 -2.43
CA SER A 106 -4.48 26.73 -3.60
C SER A 106 -3.61 25.48 -3.76
N GLY A 107 -3.86 24.45 -2.97
CA GLY A 107 -3.27 23.15 -3.19
C GLY A 107 -3.85 22.48 -4.43
N ALA A 108 -2.99 21.88 -5.26
CA ALA A 108 -3.44 21.09 -6.41
C ALA A 108 -4.20 19.85 -5.94
N ALA A 109 -5.40 19.64 -6.44
CA ALA A 109 -6.17 18.41 -6.22
C ALA A 109 -5.79 17.37 -7.26
N ARG A 110 -5.41 16.17 -6.80
CA ARG A 110 -5.01 15.07 -7.68
C ARG A 110 -5.86 13.83 -7.38
N PRO A 111 -6.62 13.32 -8.36
CA PRO A 111 -7.39 12.10 -8.14
C PRO A 111 -6.48 10.92 -7.85
N LEU A 112 -6.85 10.10 -6.87
CA LEU A 112 -6.33 8.76 -6.71
C LEU A 112 -7.12 7.83 -7.64
N ARG A 113 -6.41 7.03 -8.42
CA ARG A 113 -7.05 6.16 -9.40
C ARG A 113 -6.86 4.69 -9.03
N PRO A 114 -7.91 3.87 -9.19
CA PRO A 114 -7.78 2.43 -9.02
C PRO A 114 -6.70 1.85 -9.95
N GLY A 115 -5.94 0.90 -9.43
CA GLY A 115 -4.87 0.25 -10.18
C GLY A 115 -3.60 1.07 -10.36
N ARG A 116 -3.54 2.29 -9.80
CA ARG A 116 -2.35 3.12 -9.84
C ARG A 116 -1.92 3.51 -8.42
N VAL A 117 -0.68 3.24 -8.12
CA VAL A 117 -0.08 3.63 -6.84
C VAL A 117 0.58 4.99 -6.99
N ARG A 118 0.22 5.90 -6.09
CA ARG A 118 0.90 7.18 -5.96
C ARG A 118 2.03 7.04 -4.94
N VAL A 119 3.23 7.39 -5.36
CA VAL A 119 4.43 7.33 -4.52
C VAL A 119 4.82 8.75 -4.11
N HIS A 120 4.93 8.98 -2.81
CA HIS A 120 5.40 10.23 -2.24
C HIS A 120 6.89 10.18 -1.87
N GLY A 121 7.46 8.95 -1.82
CA GLY A 121 8.82 8.70 -1.43
C GLY A 121 8.98 8.64 0.08
N THR A 122 9.07 9.78 0.73
CA THR A 122 9.04 9.89 2.19
C THR A 122 7.63 10.20 2.67
N PRO A 123 7.23 9.70 3.85
CA PRO A 123 5.97 10.11 4.46
C PRO A 123 5.91 11.63 4.61
N ALA A 124 4.89 12.23 4.05
CA ALA A 124 4.67 13.67 4.11
C ALA A 124 3.19 13.95 4.40
N PRO A 125 2.89 14.96 5.23
CA PRO A 125 1.51 15.33 5.50
C PRO A 125 0.81 15.77 4.22
N HIS A 126 -0.35 15.18 3.95
CA HIS A 126 -1.24 15.59 2.88
C HIS A 126 -2.67 15.29 3.30
N ARG A 127 -3.63 15.76 2.53
CA ARG A 127 -5.04 15.62 2.84
C ARG A 127 -5.75 14.84 1.75
N LEU A 128 -6.61 13.92 2.15
CA LEU A 128 -7.49 13.19 1.26
C LEU A 128 -8.92 13.67 1.46
N ARG A 129 -9.65 13.77 0.37
CA ARG A 129 -11.05 14.16 0.36
C ARG A 129 -11.84 13.22 -0.55
N THR A 130 -13.06 12.89 -0.13
CA THR A 130 -14.03 12.24 -1.00
C THR A 130 -14.49 13.24 -2.08
N ALA A 131 -14.42 12.85 -3.34
CA ALA A 131 -14.79 13.71 -4.46
C ALA A 131 -16.22 13.46 -4.96
N GLY A 132 -16.76 12.25 -4.76
CA GLY A 132 -18.09 11.87 -5.19
C GLY A 132 -19.13 11.99 -4.07
N HIS A 133 -20.33 11.48 -4.35
CA HIS A 133 -21.45 11.47 -3.41
C HIS A 133 -21.48 10.23 -2.51
N GLY A 134 -20.59 9.27 -2.75
CA GLY A 134 -20.49 8.04 -1.97
C GLY A 134 -19.25 8.03 -1.08
N TYR A 135 -19.09 6.92 -0.39
CA TYR A 135 -17.85 6.64 0.35
C TYR A 135 -16.69 6.43 -0.60
N SER A 136 -15.50 6.75 -0.15
CA SER A 136 -14.26 6.33 -0.80
C SER A 136 -13.48 5.39 0.11
N VAL A 137 -12.83 4.40 -0.50
CA VAL A 137 -11.94 3.46 0.17
C VAL A 137 -10.59 3.54 -0.51
N THR A 138 -9.57 3.85 0.27
CA THR A 138 -8.20 3.97 -0.20
C THR A 138 -7.27 3.09 0.63
N LEU A 139 -6.19 2.66 0.02
CA LEU A 139 -5.18 1.82 0.65
C LEU A 139 -3.86 2.59 0.73
N HIS A 140 -3.24 2.56 1.87
CA HIS A 140 -2.06 3.35 2.20
C HIS A 140 -0.97 2.49 2.80
N THR A 141 0.28 2.96 2.70
CA THR A 141 1.40 2.38 3.43
C THR A 141 2.39 3.46 3.87
N ARG A 142 3.07 3.20 4.97
CA ARG A 142 4.17 4.05 5.44
C ARG A 142 5.51 3.75 4.77
N GLY A 143 5.59 2.69 4.01
CA GLY A 143 6.83 2.25 3.38
C GLY A 143 7.40 0.98 3.96
#